data_643618311cca9f9a67d8ee2bdf80cc51
#
_entry.id   643618311cca9f9a67d8ee2bdf80cc51
#
_cell.length_a   1.000
_cell.length_b   1.000
_cell.length_c   1.000
_cell.angle_alpha   90.00
_cell.angle_beta   90.00
_cell.angle_gamma   90.00
#
_symmetry.space_group_name_H-M   'P 1'
#
loop_
_entity.id
_entity.type
_entity.pdbx_description
1 polymer ?
#
loop_
_entity_poly.entity_id
_entity_poly.type
_entity_poly.pdbx_seq_one_letter_code
_entity_poly.pdbx_strand_id
1 'polypeptide(L)'
;MVIFPRIKVEIIMDRTKTRKLMVGNVQIGGQNKVVIQSMCNTKTKDVDATVNQIIKLESVGCEIIRVACLDLEDAKAIKQIKERIHIPIVADIHFDYKIALEAIKSGVDKIRINPGNIGKEENVKKVVDACKEKHIPIRIGVNAGSLEKELLEKYHHPTAEAMVESAKRHIEILEK
;
A
#
# COMPACT_ATOMS: atom_id res chain seq x y z
N MET A 1 -38.14 10.26 31.02
CA MET A 1 -37.09 10.31 29.95
C MET A 1 -35.83 9.68 30.51
N VAL A 2 -35.60 8.40 30.18
CA VAL A 2 -34.44 7.66 30.72
C VAL A 2 -33.25 7.92 29.79
N ILE A 3 -32.25 8.65 30.28
CA ILE A 3 -31.01 8.92 29.56
C ILE A 3 -30.08 7.74 29.83
N PHE A 4 -29.94 6.84 28.87
CA PHE A 4 -28.90 5.81 28.91
C PHE A 4 -27.54 6.47 28.71
N PRO A 5 -26.57 6.26 29.60
CA PRO A 5 -25.22 6.75 29.36
C PRO A 5 -24.65 6.03 28.14
N ARG A 6 -24.21 6.78 27.12
CA ARG A 6 -23.42 6.24 26.02
C ARG A 6 -22.10 5.74 26.63
N ILE A 7 -21.97 4.44 26.80
CA ILE A 7 -20.68 3.82 27.10
C ILE A 7 -19.82 4.00 25.86
N LYS A 8 -18.91 4.99 25.89
CA LYS A 8 -17.81 5.07 24.92
C LYS A 8 -16.86 3.90 25.26
N VAL A 9 -16.98 2.81 24.52
CA VAL A 9 -15.93 1.79 24.53
C VAL A 9 -14.78 2.37 23.72
N GLU A 10 -13.81 2.98 24.36
CA GLU A 10 -12.53 3.30 23.75
C GLU A 10 -11.77 1.99 23.59
N ILE A 11 -11.77 1.47 22.37
CA ILE A 11 -10.87 0.36 22.01
C ILE A 11 -9.48 0.97 21.88
N ILE A 12 -8.73 0.92 23.00
CA ILE A 12 -7.31 1.30 22.99
C ILE A 12 -6.57 0.18 22.24
N MET A 13 -6.26 0.43 20.96
CA MET A 13 -5.41 -0.47 20.19
C MET A 13 -3.99 -0.41 20.70
N ASP A 14 -3.53 -1.51 21.31
CA ASP A 14 -2.14 -1.66 21.72
C ASP A 14 -1.28 -1.97 20.48
N ARG A 15 -0.53 -0.99 20.03
CA ARG A 15 0.34 -1.09 18.85
C ARG A 15 1.41 -2.17 18.98
N THR A 16 1.83 -2.51 20.19
CA THR A 16 2.84 -3.53 20.42
C THR A 16 2.34 -4.94 20.11
N LYS A 17 1.02 -5.14 20.12
CA LYS A 17 0.36 -6.42 19.80
C LYS A 17 0.09 -6.63 18.31
N THR A 18 0.36 -5.63 17.46
CA THR A 18 0.19 -5.78 16.02
C THR A 18 1.33 -6.64 15.43
N ARG A 19 1.04 -7.30 14.31
CA ARG A 19 2.04 -8.11 13.58
C ARG A 19 3.21 -7.23 13.14
N LYS A 20 4.45 -7.70 13.38
CA LYS A 20 5.66 -7.06 12.87
C LYS A 20 5.79 -7.30 11.38
N LEU A 21 6.10 -6.26 10.64
CA LEU A 21 6.30 -6.28 9.20
C LEU A 21 7.53 -5.44 8.85
N MET A 22 8.36 -5.92 7.94
CA MET A 22 9.50 -5.18 7.44
C MET A 22 9.19 -4.57 6.07
N VAL A 23 9.54 -3.30 5.89
CA VAL A 23 9.56 -2.61 4.60
C VAL A 23 11.00 -2.17 4.38
N GLY A 24 11.73 -2.91 3.57
CA GLY A 24 13.17 -2.79 3.53
C GLY A 24 13.78 -2.99 4.93
N ASN A 25 14.48 -1.98 5.43
CA ASN A 25 15.09 -1.96 6.78
C ASN A 25 14.20 -1.33 7.86
N VAL A 26 12.97 -0.90 7.53
CA VAL A 26 12.07 -0.21 8.47
C VAL A 26 10.98 -1.17 8.98
N GLN A 27 10.88 -1.33 10.32
CA GLN A 27 9.83 -2.13 10.95
C GLN A 27 8.53 -1.34 11.08
N ILE A 28 7.42 -1.95 10.66
CA ILE A 28 6.05 -1.48 10.90
C ILE A 28 5.34 -2.49 11.82
N GLY A 29 4.57 -1.98 12.79
CA GLY A 29 3.85 -2.83 13.74
C GLY A 29 4.74 -3.45 14.83
N GLY A 30 4.10 -3.99 15.87
CA GLY A 30 4.76 -4.61 17.01
C GLY A 30 5.65 -3.66 17.82
N GLN A 31 5.44 -2.36 17.73
CA GLN A 31 6.23 -1.32 18.39
C GLN A 31 5.40 -0.05 18.65
N ASN A 32 5.84 0.76 19.61
CA ASN A 32 5.19 2.05 19.90
C ASN A 32 5.61 3.17 18.94
N LYS A 33 6.76 3.04 18.28
CA LYS A 33 7.24 4.02 17.30
C LYS A 33 6.26 4.16 16.15
N VAL A 34 5.94 5.39 15.76
CA VAL A 34 5.20 5.73 14.55
C VAL A 34 6.19 5.98 13.44
N VAL A 35 6.08 5.22 12.36
CA VAL A 35 6.91 5.38 11.15
C VAL A 35 6.34 6.47 10.28
N ILE A 36 7.19 7.42 9.86
CA ILE A 36 6.81 8.56 9.03
C ILE A 36 6.96 8.17 7.55
N GLN A 37 5.82 8.16 6.84
CA GLN A 37 5.78 7.92 5.40
C GLN A 37 5.25 9.14 4.66
N SER A 38 5.92 9.52 3.54
CA SER A 38 5.44 10.53 2.61
C SER A 38 5.24 9.94 1.21
N MET A 39 4.74 10.76 0.29
CA MET A 39 4.55 10.40 -1.11
C MET A 39 5.11 11.49 -2.03
N CYS A 40 5.85 11.09 -3.07
CA CYS A 40 6.29 12.01 -4.11
C CYS A 40 5.12 12.49 -4.97
N ASN A 41 5.21 13.71 -5.44
CA ASN A 41 4.30 14.32 -6.42
C ASN A 41 4.97 14.51 -7.80
N THR A 42 6.21 14.09 -7.95
CA THR A 42 6.94 14.04 -9.22
C THR A 42 6.44 12.87 -10.07
N LYS A 43 6.70 12.94 -11.37
CA LYS A 43 6.55 11.76 -12.25
C LYS A 43 7.67 10.78 -11.90
N THR A 44 7.34 9.55 -11.55
CA THR A 44 8.34 8.57 -11.05
C THR A 44 9.44 8.26 -12.08
N LYS A 45 9.11 8.25 -13.36
CA LYS A 45 10.07 8.09 -14.46
C LYS A 45 11.03 9.27 -14.64
N ASP A 46 10.73 10.44 -14.08
CA ASP A 46 11.70 11.52 -13.90
C ASP A 46 12.53 11.22 -12.65
N VAL A 47 13.55 10.38 -12.86
CA VAL A 47 14.41 9.86 -11.79
C VAL A 47 15.07 10.98 -11.00
N ASP A 48 15.60 11.98 -11.69
CA ASP A 48 16.34 13.08 -11.01
C ASP A 48 15.42 13.93 -10.15
N ALA A 49 14.26 14.34 -10.67
CA ALA A 49 13.28 15.09 -9.90
C ALA A 49 12.77 14.28 -8.70
N THR A 50 12.50 12.98 -8.90
CA THR A 50 12.01 12.09 -7.86
C THR A 50 13.05 11.86 -6.77
N VAL A 51 14.29 11.56 -7.11
CA VAL A 51 15.39 11.40 -6.15
C VAL A 51 15.61 12.68 -5.35
N ASN A 52 15.65 13.85 -6.02
CA ASN A 52 15.83 15.13 -5.34
C ASN A 52 14.70 15.42 -4.34
N GLN A 53 13.46 15.05 -4.66
CA GLN A 53 12.34 15.17 -3.73
C GLN A 53 12.47 14.21 -2.55
N ILE A 54 12.86 12.96 -2.79
CA ILE A 54 13.05 11.96 -1.74
C ILE A 54 14.13 12.38 -0.76
N ILE A 55 15.29 12.83 -1.24
CA ILE A 55 16.39 13.28 -0.39
C ILE A 55 15.95 14.45 0.51
N LYS A 56 15.16 15.40 -0.01
CA LYS A 56 14.60 16.49 0.80
C LYS A 56 13.64 15.98 1.87
N LEU A 57 12.78 15.00 1.55
CA LEU A 57 11.87 14.41 2.52
C LEU A 57 12.63 13.59 3.56
N GLU A 58 13.64 12.84 3.16
CA GLU A 58 14.52 12.09 4.06
C GLU A 58 15.22 13.01 5.07
N SER A 59 15.74 14.16 4.61
CA SER A 59 16.42 15.13 5.47
C SER A 59 15.54 15.74 6.56
N VAL A 60 14.23 15.70 6.42
CA VAL A 60 13.26 16.16 7.42
C VAL A 60 12.59 15.01 8.18
N GLY A 61 13.13 13.79 8.09
CA GLY A 61 12.72 12.65 8.90
C GLY A 61 11.70 11.70 8.25
N CYS A 62 11.51 11.73 6.94
CA CYS A 62 10.76 10.70 6.23
C CYS A 62 11.51 9.37 6.30
N GLU A 63 10.82 8.30 6.71
CA GLU A 63 11.42 6.97 6.89
C GLU A 63 11.04 5.99 5.78
N ILE A 64 9.93 6.23 5.09
CA ILE A 64 9.46 5.42 3.94
C ILE A 64 8.90 6.37 2.89
N ILE A 65 9.28 6.18 1.63
CA ILE A 65 8.73 6.98 0.54
C ILE A 65 7.79 6.16 -0.35
N ARG A 66 6.70 6.78 -0.82
CA ARG A 66 5.78 6.20 -1.80
C ARG A 66 5.86 6.97 -3.11
N VAL A 67 5.90 6.24 -4.22
CA VAL A 67 5.87 6.78 -5.58
C VAL A 67 4.71 6.18 -6.36
N ALA A 68 4.08 6.94 -7.23
CA ALA A 68 3.04 6.44 -8.12
C ALA A 68 3.69 5.68 -9.29
N CYS A 69 3.17 4.49 -9.62
CA CYS A 69 3.57 3.73 -10.80
C CYS A 69 2.37 3.60 -11.73
N LEU A 70 2.29 4.47 -12.72
CA LEU A 70 1.17 4.56 -13.65
C LEU A 70 1.42 3.73 -14.91
N ASP A 71 2.69 3.50 -15.25
CA ASP A 71 3.12 2.73 -16.40
C ASP A 71 4.39 1.90 -16.12
N LEU A 72 4.84 1.12 -17.09
CA LEU A 72 6.05 0.28 -16.97
C LEU A 72 7.34 1.10 -16.86
N GLU A 73 7.37 2.32 -17.37
CA GLU A 73 8.55 3.19 -17.29
C GLU A 73 8.74 3.68 -15.84
N ASP A 74 7.64 4.06 -15.18
CA ASP A 74 7.65 4.39 -13.75
C ASP A 74 8.17 3.20 -12.92
N ALA A 75 7.69 1.98 -13.21
CA ALA A 75 8.12 0.79 -12.48
C ALA A 75 9.62 0.47 -12.69
N LYS A 76 10.14 0.64 -13.90
CA LYS A 76 11.57 0.47 -14.21
C LYS A 76 12.46 1.52 -13.56
N ALA A 77 11.96 2.75 -13.45
CA ALA A 77 12.69 3.86 -12.82
C ALA A 77 12.99 3.59 -11.33
N ILE A 78 12.19 2.76 -10.65
CA ILE A 78 12.41 2.37 -9.25
C ILE A 78 13.84 1.88 -9.02
N LYS A 79 14.39 1.09 -9.94
CA LYS A 79 15.76 0.57 -9.81
C LYS A 79 16.78 1.71 -9.67
N GLN A 80 16.74 2.69 -10.60
CA GLN A 80 17.66 3.83 -10.60
C GLN A 80 17.44 4.75 -9.39
N ILE A 81 16.18 4.91 -8.97
CA ILE A 81 15.84 5.70 -7.78
C ILE A 81 16.44 5.04 -6.54
N LYS A 82 16.26 3.71 -6.37
CA LYS A 82 16.80 2.96 -5.21
C LYS A 82 18.31 3.00 -5.07
N GLU A 83 19.04 3.10 -6.17
CA GLU A 83 20.50 3.21 -6.15
C GLU A 83 20.98 4.56 -5.57
N ARG A 84 20.05 5.54 -5.41
CA ARG A 84 20.37 6.93 -5.05
C ARG A 84 19.68 7.44 -3.79
N ILE A 85 18.86 6.61 -3.13
CA ILE A 85 18.15 6.94 -1.89
C ILE A 85 18.49 5.95 -0.77
N HIS A 86 18.23 6.31 0.50
CA HIS A 86 18.57 5.48 1.66
C HIS A 86 17.34 4.90 2.36
N ILE A 87 16.15 5.45 2.11
CA ILE A 87 14.89 4.99 2.71
C ILE A 87 14.14 4.02 1.79
N PRO A 88 13.37 3.08 2.35
CA PRO A 88 12.58 2.14 1.56
C PRO A 88 11.55 2.82 0.66
N ILE A 89 11.33 2.23 -0.53
CA ILE A 89 10.39 2.72 -1.54
C ILE A 89 9.15 1.84 -1.63
N VAL A 90 7.99 2.47 -1.69
CA VAL A 90 6.68 1.83 -1.91
C VAL A 90 6.15 2.21 -3.28
N ALA A 91 5.86 1.22 -4.13
CA ALA A 91 5.18 1.45 -5.40
C ALA A 91 3.66 1.43 -5.22
N ASP A 92 3.01 2.51 -5.63
CA ASP A 92 1.56 2.64 -5.65
C ASP A 92 1.03 2.30 -7.04
N ILE A 93 0.40 1.11 -7.17
CA ILE A 93 -0.03 0.55 -8.43
C ILE A 93 -1.54 0.56 -8.52
N HIS A 94 -2.09 1.17 -9.58
CA HIS A 94 -3.51 1.43 -9.66
C HIS A 94 -4.30 0.43 -10.54
N PHE A 95 -3.78 0.03 -11.71
CA PHE A 95 -4.62 -0.65 -12.70
C PHE A 95 -4.04 -1.89 -13.37
N ASP A 96 -2.72 -2.08 -13.43
CA ASP A 96 -2.12 -3.18 -14.18
C ASP A 96 -1.16 -4.02 -13.34
N TYR A 97 -1.45 -5.32 -13.24
CA TYR A 97 -0.59 -6.27 -12.53
C TYR A 97 0.83 -6.38 -13.13
N LYS A 98 1.00 -6.10 -14.44
CA LYS A 98 2.32 -6.11 -15.09
C LYS A 98 3.23 -5.01 -14.53
N ILE A 99 2.66 -3.85 -14.19
CA ILE A 99 3.40 -2.77 -13.52
C ILE A 99 3.85 -3.23 -12.14
N ALA A 100 2.99 -3.96 -11.40
CA ALA A 100 3.36 -4.54 -10.12
C ALA A 100 4.53 -5.51 -10.24
N LEU A 101 4.48 -6.43 -11.20
CA LEU A 101 5.55 -7.40 -11.45
C LEU A 101 6.87 -6.71 -11.84
N GLU A 102 6.82 -5.66 -12.68
CA GLU A 102 8.02 -4.90 -13.04
C GLU A 102 8.58 -4.12 -11.85
N ALA A 103 7.73 -3.51 -11.01
CA ALA A 103 8.17 -2.84 -9.77
C ALA A 103 8.86 -3.81 -8.81
N ILE A 104 8.30 -5.04 -8.65
CA ILE A 104 8.90 -6.12 -7.85
C ILE A 104 10.27 -6.52 -8.42
N LYS A 105 10.39 -6.67 -9.74
CA LYS A 105 11.64 -6.95 -10.44
C LYS A 105 12.67 -5.83 -10.25
N SER A 106 12.22 -4.58 -10.26
CA SER A 106 13.04 -3.38 -10.05
C SER A 106 13.47 -3.17 -8.59
N GLY A 107 13.03 -4.05 -7.67
CA GLY A 107 13.52 -4.10 -6.30
C GLY A 107 12.78 -3.18 -5.33
N VAL A 108 11.49 -2.91 -5.54
CA VAL A 108 10.64 -2.18 -4.59
C VAL A 108 10.60 -2.89 -3.23
N ASP A 109 10.46 -2.12 -2.13
CA ASP A 109 10.42 -2.69 -0.78
C ASP A 109 9.00 -3.01 -0.28
N LYS A 110 7.98 -2.44 -0.92
CA LYS A 110 6.56 -2.69 -0.65
C LYS A 110 5.72 -2.28 -1.84
N ILE A 111 4.64 -2.99 -2.10
CA ILE A 111 3.64 -2.54 -3.06
C ILE A 111 2.34 -2.16 -2.36
N ARG A 112 1.66 -1.16 -2.92
CA ARG A 112 0.28 -0.84 -2.59
C ARG A 112 -0.57 -1.10 -3.83
N ILE A 113 -1.58 -1.92 -3.68
CA ILE A 113 -2.51 -2.28 -4.72
C ILE A 113 -3.96 -2.15 -4.24
N ASN A 114 -4.86 -1.97 -5.19
CA ASN A 114 -6.28 -2.28 -4.98
C ASN A 114 -6.58 -3.52 -5.84
N PRO A 115 -6.73 -4.72 -5.23
CA PRO A 115 -6.92 -5.95 -5.99
C PRO A 115 -8.13 -5.91 -6.93
N GLY A 116 -9.18 -5.16 -6.59
CA GLY A 116 -10.35 -4.95 -7.45
C GLY A 116 -10.03 -4.22 -8.76
N ASN A 117 -8.92 -3.48 -8.84
CA ASN A 117 -8.53 -2.71 -10.01
C ASN A 117 -7.43 -3.38 -10.85
N ILE A 118 -6.74 -4.39 -10.33
CA ILE A 118 -5.59 -5.03 -11.01
C ILE A 118 -6.04 -6.08 -12.04
N GLY A 119 -7.32 -6.43 -12.06
CA GLY A 119 -7.90 -7.39 -12.97
C GLY A 119 -8.34 -8.69 -12.28
N LYS A 120 -8.31 -9.81 -13.01
CA LYS A 120 -8.81 -11.10 -12.54
C LYS A 120 -7.96 -11.66 -11.38
N GLU A 121 -8.55 -12.53 -10.55
CA GLU A 121 -7.90 -13.20 -9.42
C GLU A 121 -6.56 -13.86 -9.81
N GLU A 122 -6.47 -14.44 -11.00
CA GLU A 122 -5.22 -15.03 -11.53
C GLU A 122 -4.07 -14.01 -11.63
N ASN A 123 -4.37 -12.76 -11.96
CA ASN A 123 -3.35 -11.70 -12.04
C ASN A 123 -2.92 -11.24 -10.65
N VAL A 124 -3.87 -11.14 -9.72
CA VAL A 124 -3.57 -10.86 -8.31
C VAL A 124 -2.66 -11.94 -7.75
N LYS A 125 -2.97 -13.23 -8.02
CA LYS A 125 -2.14 -14.35 -7.58
C LYS A 125 -0.69 -14.25 -8.09
N LYS A 126 -0.48 -13.92 -9.36
CA LYS A 126 0.89 -13.72 -9.91
C LYS A 126 1.67 -12.66 -9.13
N VAL A 127 1.01 -11.56 -8.75
CA VAL A 127 1.64 -10.50 -7.96
C VAL A 127 1.95 -11.00 -6.54
N VAL A 128 1.01 -11.72 -5.92
CA VAL A 128 1.20 -12.30 -4.59
C VAL A 128 2.36 -13.29 -4.58
N ASP A 129 2.43 -14.21 -5.55
CA ASP A 129 3.50 -15.19 -5.66
C ASP A 129 4.87 -14.52 -5.83
N ALA A 130 4.96 -13.50 -6.69
CA ALA A 130 6.19 -12.73 -6.87
C ALA A 130 6.59 -11.95 -5.59
N CYS A 131 5.62 -11.42 -4.84
CA CYS A 131 5.88 -10.77 -3.56
C CYS A 131 6.33 -11.77 -2.49
N LYS A 132 5.72 -12.96 -2.42
CA LYS A 132 6.10 -14.03 -1.50
C LYS A 132 7.54 -14.48 -1.75
N GLU A 133 7.93 -14.71 -3.01
CA GLU A 133 9.29 -15.10 -3.39
C GLU A 133 10.35 -14.11 -2.90
N LYS A 134 10.05 -12.81 -2.97
CA LYS A 134 10.99 -11.73 -2.59
C LYS A 134 10.74 -11.15 -1.21
N HIS A 135 9.82 -11.71 -0.42
CA HIS A 135 9.45 -11.23 0.91
C HIS A 135 8.99 -9.75 0.93
N ILE A 136 8.33 -9.30 -0.15
CA ILE A 136 7.82 -7.93 -0.30
C ILE A 136 6.40 -7.86 0.27
N PRO A 137 6.14 -7.01 1.27
CA PRO A 137 4.80 -6.83 1.82
C PRO A 137 3.85 -6.12 0.85
N ILE A 138 2.59 -6.52 0.90
CA ILE A 138 1.51 -5.94 0.12
C ILE A 138 0.59 -5.11 1.03
N ARG A 139 0.27 -3.89 0.61
CA ARG A 139 -0.79 -3.08 1.21
C ARG A 139 -2.02 -3.09 0.30
N ILE A 140 -3.15 -3.49 0.85
CA ILE A 140 -4.45 -3.34 0.22
C ILE A 140 -4.95 -1.92 0.45
N GLY A 141 -5.29 -1.21 -0.64
CA GLY A 141 -5.89 0.12 -0.58
C GLY A 141 -7.35 0.06 -1.04
N VAL A 142 -8.30 0.09 -0.10
CA VAL A 142 -9.73 0.18 -0.39
C VAL A 142 -10.16 1.64 -0.27
N ASN A 143 -10.93 2.12 -1.25
CA ASN A 143 -11.48 3.47 -1.27
C ASN A 143 -12.97 3.43 -1.63
N ALA A 144 -13.74 4.39 -1.10
CA ALA A 144 -15.15 4.54 -1.43
C ALA A 144 -15.43 4.69 -2.94
N GLY A 145 -14.52 5.37 -3.66
CA GLY A 145 -14.65 5.58 -5.12
C GLY A 145 -14.23 4.38 -6.00
N SER A 146 -13.71 3.31 -5.40
CA SER A 146 -13.26 2.11 -6.13
C SER A 146 -13.85 0.82 -5.56
N LEU A 147 -15.01 0.91 -4.93
CA LEU A 147 -15.78 -0.26 -4.50
C LEU A 147 -16.30 -1.03 -5.72
N GLU A 148 -16.34 -2.35 -5.58
CA GLU A 148 -16.89 -3.27 -6.57
C GLU A 148 -18.37 -2.96 -6.82
N LYS A 149 -18.81 -3.09 -8.08
CA LYS A 149 -20.21 -2.83 -8.47
C LYS A 149 -21.21 -3.63 -7.66
N GLU A 150 -20.93 -4.90 -7.38
CA GLU A 150 -21.76 -5.78 -6.56
C GLU A 150 -21.96 -5.25 -5.13
N LEU A 151 -20.92 -4.63 -4.54
CA LEU A 151 -21.04 -4.02 -3.23
C LEU A 151 -21.83 -2.72 -3.28
N LEU A 152 -21.66 -1.92 -4.34
CA LEU A 152 -22.47 -0.73 -4.54
C LEU A 152 -23.95 -1.06 -4.77
N GLU A 153 -24.26 -2.15 -5.47
CA GLU A 153 -25.64 -2.65 -5.63
C GLU A 153 -26.23 -3.15 -4.30
N LYS A 154 -25.42 -3.87 -3.50
CA LYS A 154 -25.83 -4.41 -2.20
C LYS A 154 -26.08 -3.32 -1.16
N TYR A 155 -25.22 -2.32 -1.10
CA TYR A 155 -25.24 -1.26 -0.08
C TYR A 155 -25.81 0.07 -0.58
N HIS A 156 -26.17 0.17 -1.87
CA HIS A 156 -26.73 1.35 -2.58
C HIS A 156 -25.80 2.54 -2.68
N HIS A 157 -24.80 2.66 -1.81
CA HIS A 157 -23.78 3.72 -1.80
C HIS A 157 -22.55 3.26 -1.01
N PRO A 158 -21.39 3.95 -1.12
CA PRO A 158 -20.23 3.63 -0.31
C PRO A 158 -20.52 3.83 1.19
N THR A 159 -20.52 2.72 1.94
CA THR A 159 -20.68 2.69 3.40
C THR A 159 -19.42 2.12 4.06
N ALA A 160 -19.30 2.29 5.37
CA ALA A 160 -18.19 1.68 6.13
C ALA A 160 -18.24 0.15 6.03
N GLU A 161 -19.43 -0.44 6.07
CA GLU A 161 -19.68 -1.88 5.95
C GLU A 161 -19.26 -2.40 4.57
N ALA A 162 -19.61 -1.67 3.49
CA ALA A 162 -19.19 -2.01 2.13
C ALA A 162 -17.66 -2.01 2.00
N MET A 163 -16.98 -1.01 2.57
CA MET A 163 -15.52 -0.92 2.56
C MET A 163 -14.86 -2.05 3.36
N VAL A 164 -15.43 -2.44 4.50
CA VAL A 164 -14.95 -3.57 5.30
C VAL A 164 -15.15 -4.88 4.55
N GLU A 165 -16.29 -5.09 3.89
CA GLU A 165 -16.54 -6.29 3.10
C GLU A 165 -15.57 -6.38 1.91
N SER A 166 -15.35 -5.29 1.17
CA SER A 166 -14.34 -5.20 0.12
C SER A 166 -12.94 -5.56 0.65
N ALA A 167 -12.53 -4.96 1.76
CA ALA A 167 -11.24 -5.26 2.37
C ALA A 167 -11.08 -6.73 2.74
N LYS A 168 -12.12 -7.35 3.34
CA LYS A 168 -12.12 -8.78 3.69
C LYS A 168 -11.95 -9.67 2.46
N ARG A 169 -12.73 -9.44 1.41
CA ARG A 169 -12.62 -10.20 0.15
C ARG A 169 -11.20 -10.14 -0.42
N HIS A 170 -10.58 -8.96 -0.40
CA HIS A 170 -9.22 -8.80 -0.90
C HIS A 170 -8.17 -9.46 -0.01
N ILE A 171 -8.35 -9.45 1.32
CA ILE A 171 -7.48 -10.19 2.24
C ILE A 171 -7.56 -11.69 1.96
N GLU A 172 -8.76 -12.23 1.81
CA GLU A 172 -8.98 -13.65 1.50
C GLU A 172 -8.31 -14.08 0.18
N ILE A 173 -8.31 -13.22 -0.86
CA ILE A 173 -7.59 -13.49 -2.11
C ILE A 173 -6.07 -13.54 -1.91
N LEU A 174 -5.53 -12.67 -1.04
CA LEU A 174 -4.08 -12.60 -0.79
C LEU A 174 -3.58 -13.70 0.15
N GLU A 175 -4.45 -14.28 0.99
CA GLU A 175 -4.11 -15.31 1.97
C GLU A 175 -4.25 -16.75 1.43
N LYS A 176 -4.90 -16.95 0.27
CA LYS A 176 -4.94 -18.22 -0.46
C LYS A 176 -3.56 -18.56 -1.06
#